data_8ace4472a4ee4de96d0f4d0e570092fc
#
_entry.id   8ace4472a4ee4de96d0f4d0e570092fc
#
_cell.length_a   1.000
_cell.length_b   1.000
_cell.length_c   1.000
_cell.angle_alpha   90.00
_cell.angle_beta   90.00
_cell.angle_gamma   90.00
#
_symmetry.space_group_name_H-M   'P 1'
#
loop_
_entity.id
_entity.type
_entity.pdbx_description
1 polymer ?
#
loop_
_entity_poly.entity_id
_entity_poly.type
_entity_poly.pdbx_seq_one_letter_code
_entity_poly.pdbx_strand_id
1 'polypeptide(L)'
;MALGLALVLASCGDGKSSSGGGSGAKSETIAVIADPLEYINPLNDNGSPGIGVAMAIFAPLVQTDPETGKLQNVMADSVTPDKTSQTWTIKLKAGNTFQNGQPLTAKDYVDSWNMTAEGSNGWKNNGFFSKVEGYDALNPPTPDGATPKPTAVKTLSGLKQIDDLTFSVKLKVPFSQFGLTLQYLGLAPLPEEVRKNPDAYKRKPIGNGPFKMAGAWNAGDDIKLVKWDGYKGPQIPQADNITYKFIANGDTAYNEFLAGNLDFVDVPPTKVKSFKTDAPDQWVTSISSGANYLVIPAWDARFKNPKLRHAISEAIDRKAFADLVGLSEPAKGLVAPDMAGYRDNACKYCDFDASKAKADLAAAGGFPGVLNINYNTSSATGQIFAEAIGNMLRQNLGLQVKYTGKQSSEIGALADSRKLDGLRFSGWGHDYPSIEDYLTPMFKSNGDANFAGYSNPALDAVLAKGDAQPDPEQAIKLYQQAEDIALEDMPLIPLYTKSNAYLHSAKIQPRVSKYVGVSALWATFK
;
A
#
# COMPACT_ATOMS: atom_id res chain seq x y z
N MET A 1 -57.32 -6.42 50.19
CA MET A 1 -56.93 -5.38 51.16
C MET A 1 -56.12 -4.33 50.47
N ALA A 2 -56.64 -3.15 50.48
CA ALA A 2 -56.18 -1.93 49.81
C ALA A 2 -55.13 -1.20 50.67
N LEU A 3 -54.61 -0.16 50.09
CA LEU A 3 -53.83 1.00 50.59
C LEU A 3 -52.32 0.87 50.30
N GLY A 4 -51.63 1.92 49.85
CA GLY A 4 -52.08 3.31 49.58
C GLY A 4 -50.93 4.06 48.93
N LEU A 5 -51.33 4.99 48.07
CA LEU A 5 -50.57 5.98 47.33
C LEU A 5 -49.98 7.03 48.29
N ALA A 6 -48.71 7.41 48.09
CA ALA A 6 -48.23 8.68 48.63
C ALA A 6 -47.39 9.41 47.54
N LEU A 7 -48.01 10.44 46.94
CA LEU A 7 -47.36 11.51 46.18
C LEU A 7 -46.62 12.43 47.17
N VAL A 8 -45.38 12.75 46.88
CA VAL A 8 -44.69 13.90 47.43
C VAL A 8 -44.28 14.82 46.27
N LEU A 9 -44.98 15.95 46.17
CA LEU A 9 -44.61 17.13 45.37
C LEU A 9 -43.61 17.94 46.20
N ALA A 10 -42.46 18.21 45.64
CA ALA A 10 -41.57 19.25 46.12
C ALA A 10 -41.01 20.05 44.94
N SER A 11 -41.56 21.20 44.74
CA SER A 11 -40.96 22.55 44.75
C SER A 11 -39.84 22.85 43.77
N CYS A 12 -40.17 23.74 42.86
CA CYS A 12 -39.29 24.51 41.98
C CYS A 12 -38.22 25.26 42.77
N GLY A 13 -36.97 25.06 42.35
CA GLY A 13 -35.83 25.91 42.68
C GLY A 13 -35.18 26.38 41.41
N ASP A 14 -35.29 27.69 41.12
CA ASP A 14 -34.57 28.36 40.04
C ASP A 14 -33.05 28.27 40.28
N GLY A 15 -32.40 27.34 39.59
CA GLY A 15 -30.95 27.28 39.45
C GLY A 15 -30.57 27.79 38.07
N LYS A 16 -30.01 28.99 37.97
CA LYS A 16 -29.32 29.48 36.80
C LYS A 16 -28.29 28.44 36.35
N SER A 17 -28.58 27.68 35.29
CA SER A 17 -27.57 26.90 34.59
C SER A 17 -26.69 27.87 33.81
N SER A 18 -25.48 28.08 34.31
CA SER A 18 -24.38 28.63 33.52
C SER A 18 -24.12 27.68 32.36
N SER A 19 -24.52 28.10 31.15
CA SER A 19 -24.10 27.44 29.93
C SER A 19 -22.58 27.60 29.74
N GLY A 20 -21.80 26.77 30.41
CA GLY A 20 -20.43 26.48 30.01
C GLY A 20 -20.49 25.66 28.74
N GLY A 21 -20.19 26.27 27.59
CA GLY A 21 -20.01 25.57 26.33
C GLY A 21 -18.81 24.64 26.43
N GLY A 22 -18.99 23.44 26.95
CA GLY A 22 -18.10 22.35 26.77
C GLY A 22 -18.23 21.87 25.32
N SER A 23 -17.26 22.16 24.45
CA SER A 23 -17.18 21.50 23.15
C SER A 23 -17.13 20.00 23.40
N GLY A 24 -18.15 19.26 22.98
CA GLY A 24 -18.16 17.80 23.08
C GLY A 24 -16.90 17.21 22.41
N ALA A 25 -16.40 16.11 22.93
CA ALA A 25 -15.22 15.44 22.39
C ALA A 25 -15.40 15.15 20.89
N LYS A 26 -14.42 15.52 20.08
CA LYS A 26 -14.39 15.27 18.65
C LYS A 26 -14.08 13.79 18.40
N SER A 27 -15.08 13.03 18.04
CA SER A 27 -14.98 11.58 17.85
C SER A 27 -15.41 11.19 16.45
N GLU A 28 -14.66 10.27 15.83
CA GLU A 28 -14.99 9.70 14.54
C GLU A 28 -14.99 8.18 14.56
N THR A 29 -15.86 7.57 13.75
CA THR A 29 -15.96 6.13 13.54
C THR A 29 -15.64 5.80 12.09
N ILE A 30 -14.55 5.10 11.88
CA ILE A 30 -14.02 4.72 10.57
C ILE A 30 -14.32 3.24 10.32
N ALA A 31 -14.97 2.92 9.21
CA ALA A 31 -15.14 1.54 8.79
C ALA A 31 -13.83 1.01 8.18
N VAL A 32 -13.49 -0.22 8.54
CA VAL A 32 -12.45 -1.02 7.87
C VAL A 32 -13.14 -2.22 7.24
N ILE A 33 -13.13 -2.28 5.90
CA ILE A 33 -13.75 -3.38 5.16
C ILE A 33 -12.79 -4.57 5.17
N ALA A 34 -12.83 -5.32 6.25
CA ALA A 34 -12.02 -6.52 6.48
C ALA A 34 -12.61 -7.34 7.63
N ASP A 35 -12.12 -8.57 7.75
CA ASP A 35 -12.28 -9.33 9.00
C ASP A 35 -11.54 -8.65 10.14
N PRO A 36 -11.99 -8.81 11.39
CA PRO A 36 -11.33 -8.23 12.55
C PRO A 36 -9.86 -8.65 12.66
N LEU A 37 -9.01 -7.70 13.03
CA LEU A 37 -7.59 -7.98 13.22
C LEU A 37 -7.35 -8.88 14.44
N GLU A 38 -6.35 -9.74 14.34
CA GLU A 38 -5.88 -10.55 15.47
C GLU A 38 -4.82 -9.81 16.31
N TYR A 39 -4.04 -8.94 15.66
CA TYR A 39 -2.96 -8.17 16.28
C TYR A 39 -2.67 -6.89 15.49
N ILE A 40 -1.96 -5.96 16.12
CA ILE A 40 -1.36 -4.79 15.47
C ILE A 40 0.14 -4.79 15.77
N ASN A 41 0.95 -5.05 14.75
CA ASN A 41 2.40 -4.93 14.80
C ASN A 41 2.90 -4.48 13.42
N PRO A 42 3.27 -3.20 13.24
CA PRO A 42 3.63 -2.68 11.94
C PRO A 42 4.88 -3.36 11.34
N LEU A 43 5.74 -3.98 12.16
CA LEU A 43 6.94 -4.68 11.69
C LEU A 43 6.63 -6.08 11.15
N ASN A 44 5.48 -6.64 11.51
CA ASN A 44 5.04 -7.97 11.07
C ASN A 44 3.71 -7.96 10.30
N ASP A 45 3.20 -6.80 9.94
CA ASP A 45 1.97 -6.67 9.18
C ASP A 45 2.23 -5.85 7.89
N ASN A 46 1.85 -6.43 6.75
CA ASN A 46 1.88 -5.78 5.44
C ASN A 46 0.49 -5.72 4.80
N GLY A 47 -0.55 -6.08 5.55
CA GLY A 47 -1.94 -6.00 5.11
C GLY A 47 -2.54 -4.60 5.31
N SER A 48 -3.23 -4.08 4.28
CA SER A 48 -3.82 -2.74 4.32
C SER A 48 -4.69 -2.44 5.57
N PRO A 49 -5.54 -3.37 6.07
CA PRO A 49 -6.35 -3.10 7.25
C PRO A 49 -5.52 -2.86 8.52
N GLY A 50 -4.50 -3.66 8.75
CA GLY A 50 -3.61 -3.53 9.91
C GLY A 50 -2.74 -2.28 9.85
N ILE A 51 -2.16 -2.00 8.69
CA ILE A 51 -1.38 -0.79 8.44
C ILE A 51 -2.24 0.47 8.60
N GLY A 52 -3.49 0.47 8.13
CA GLY A 52 -4.41 1.60 8.29
C GLY A 52 -4.64 1.99 9.75
N VAL A 53 -4.81 1.01 10.64
CA VAL A 53 -4.90 1.25 12.10
C VAL A 53 -3.54 1.64 12.69
N ALA A 54 -2.46 0.97 12.25
CA ALA A 54 -1.11 1.24 12.74
C ALA A 54 -0.66 2.68 12.45
N MET A 55 -1.10 3.30 11.34
CA MET A 55 -0.82 4.72 11.02
C MET A 55 -1.30 5.72 12.09
N ALA A 56 -2.31 5.37 12.86
CA ALA A 56 -2.76 6.20 13.98
C ALA A 56 -1.85 6.03 15.23
N ILE A 57 -1.30 4.83 15.44
CA ILE A 57 -0.57 4.45 16.65
C ILE A 57 0.94 4.68 16.51
N PHE A 58 1.48 4.55 15.30
CA PHE A 58 2.90 4.68 15.00
C PHE A 58 3.16 5.86 14.06
N ALA A 59 4.33 6.46 14.17
CA ALA A 59 4.80 7.51 13.29
C ALA A 59 6.12 7.10 12.62
N PRO A 60 6.27 7.35 11.30
CA PRO A 60 7.48 7.03 10.56
C PRO A 60 8.62 8.04 10.84
N LEU A 61 9.81 7.77 10.32
CA LEU A 61 10.93 8.72 10.34
C LEU A 61 10.65 9.95 9.47
N VAL A 62 10.09 9.72 8.30
CA VAL A 62 9.72 10.75 7.32
C VAL A 62 8.34 10.44 6.74
N GLN A 63 7.70 11.39 6.09
CA GLN A 63 6.46 11.19 5.34
C GLN A 63 6.44 12.08 4.10
N THR A 64 5.60 11.75 3.14
CA THR A 64 5.27 12.66 2.05
C THR A 64 4.36 13.77 2.57
N ASP A 65 4.76 15.02 2.36
CA ASP A 65 3.93 16.18 2.66
C ASP A 65 2.69 16.18 1.73
N PRO A 66 1.48 16.19 2.27
CA PRO A 66 0.27 16.03 1.49
C PRO A 66 -0.04 17.20 0.54
N GLU A 67 0.56 18.36 0.76
CA GLU A 67 0.31 19.56 -0.06
C GLU A 67 1.35 19.72 -1.16
N THR A 68 2.61 19.43 -0.84
CA THR A 68 3.74 19.69 -1.73
C THR A 68 4.27 18.44 -2.44
N GLY A 69 3.96 17.25 -1.93
CA GLY A 69 4.52 15.96 -2.40
C GLY A 69 6.00 15.75 -2.03
N LYS A 70 6.61 16.67 -1.27
CA LYS A 70 8.00 16.55 -0.85
C LYS A 70 8.14 15.71 0.40
N LEU A 71 9.31 15.10 0.57
CA LEU A 71 9.63 14.36 1.78
C LEU A 71 9.75 15.33 2.97
N GLN A 72 9.03 15.03 4.07
CA GLN A 72 8.99 15.81 5.30
C GLN A 72 9.47 14.96 6.47
N ASN A 73 10.33 15.51 7.31
CA ASN A 73 10.79 14.84 8.53
C ASN A 73 9.69 14.79 9.59
N VAL A 74 9.40 13.58 10.11
CA VAL A 74 8.43 13.33 11.19
C VAL A 74 9.18 13.09 12.49
N MET A 75 9.71 11.88 12.70
CA MET A 75 10.54 11.56 13.87
C MET A 75 12.01 11.89 13.62
N ALA A 76 12.47 11.88 12.38
CA ALA A 76 13.80 12.33 12.02
C ALA A 76 13.93 13.87 12.12
N ASP A 77 15.08 14.35 12.59
CA ASP A 77 15.57 15.72 12.43
C ASP A 77 16.21 15.88 11.05
N SER A 78 17.02 14.88 10.65
CA SER A 78 17.61 14.82 9.32
C SER A 78 17.81 13.36 8.85
N VAL A 79 17.77 13.18 7.53
CA VAL A 79 18.11 11.95 6.83
C VAL A 79 19.07 12.33 5.72
N THR A 80 20.34 11.96 5.83
CA THR A 80 21.41 12.45 4.97
C THR A 80 22.22 11.29 4.38
N PRO A 81 22.29 11.16 3.04
CA PRO A 81 23.17 10.21 2.37
C PRO A 81 24.63 10.70 2.38
N ASP A 82 25.56 9.78 2.26
CA ASP A 82 26.91 10.09 1.82
C ASP A 82 26.93 10.43 0.30
N LYS A 83 28.12 10.79 -0.21
CA LYS A 83 28.26 11.15 -1.64
C LYS A 83 27.91 10.04 -2.62
N THR A 84 27.84 8.80 -2.16
CA THR A 84 27.56 7.61 -2.97
C THR A 84 26.15 7.11 -2.79
N SER A 85 25.36 7.67 -1.88
CA SER A 85 24.05 7.16 -1.44
C SER A 85 24.09 5.71 -0.92
N GLN A 86 25.27 5.27 -0.46
CA GLN A 86 25.45 3.93 0.11
C GLN A 86 25.37 3.93 1.63
N THR A 87 25.81 5.03 2.29
CA THR A 87 25.68 5.18 3.74
C THR A 87 24.74 6.35 4.05
N TRP A 88 23.73 6.07 4.85
CA TRP A 88 22.75 7.06 5.29
C TRP A 88 22.89 7.32 6.78
N THR A 89 22.94 8.59 7.16
CA THR A 89 22.92 9.02 8.57
C THR A 89 21.54 9.56 8.89
N ILE A 90 20.92 9.02 9.94
CA ILE A 90 19.59 9.40 10.42
C ILE A 90 19.76 9.98 11.81
N LYS A 91 19.37 11.24 11.99
CA LYS A 91 19.32 11.92 13.27
C LYS A 91 17.88 12.11 13.69
N LEU A 92 17.54 11.73 14.90
CA LEU A 92 16.20 11.86 15.48
C LEU A 92 15.98 13.23 16.09
N LYS A 93 14.75 13.72 16.09
CA LYS A 93 14.33 14.90 16.85
C LYS A 93 14.42 14.60 18.35
N ALA A 94 15.04 15.46 19.11
CA ALA A 94 15.15 15.32 20.56
C ALA A 94 13.78 15.46 21.25
N GLY A 95 13.63 14.76 22.38
CA GLY A 95 12.46 14.86 23.26
C GLY A 95 11.20 14.14 22.76
N ASN A 96 11.28 13.33 21.72
CA ASN A 96 10.22 12.38 21.39
C ASN A 96 10.19 11.22 22.38
N THR A 97 9.00 10.68 22.63
CA THR A 97 8.80 9.53 23.52
C THR A 97 7.87 8.53 22.86
N PHE A 98 7.83 7.33 23.38
CA PHE A 98 6.74 6.39 23.16
C PHE A 98 5.53 6.75 24.02
N GLN A 99 4.38 6.18 23.72
CA GLN A 99 3.11 6.40 24.42
C GLN A 99 3.11 5.94 25.89
N ASN A 100 4.08 5.12 26.31
CA ASN A 100 4.35 4.75 27.69
C ASN A 100 5.29 5.75 28.43
N GLY A 101 5.73 6.83 27.77
CA GLY A 101 6.62 7.83 28.32
C GLY A 101 8.11 7.53 28.21
N GLN A 102 8.51 6.36 27.70
CA GLN A 102 9.93 6.05 27.47
C GLN A 102 10.50 6.94 26.36
N PRO A 103 11.73 7.47 26.50
CA PRO A 103 12.40 8.22 25.42
C PRO A 103 12.51 7.39 24.15
N LEU A 104 12.31 8.03 23.00
CA LEU A 104 12.54 7.44 21.69
C LEU A 104 13.99 7.70 21.27
N THR A 105 14.76 6.64 21.08
CA THR A 105 16.21 6.71 20.82
C THR A 105 16.60 5.99 19.53
N ALA A 106 17.81 6.26 19.05
CA ALA A 106 18.44 5.56 17.93
C ALA A 106 18.53 4.04 18.18
N LYS A 107 18.76 3.65 19.44
CA LYS A 107 18.81 2.24 19.85
C LYS A 107 17.48 1.53 19.56
N ASP A 108 16.34 2.19 19.76
CA ASP A 108 15.03 1.57 19.53
C ASP A 108 14.80 1.26 18.04
N TYR A 109 15.27 2.13 17.13
CA TYR A 109 15.26 1.85 15.69
C TYR A 109 16.21 0.71 15.34
N VAL A 110 17.45 0.77 15.77
CA VAL A 110 18.48 -0.25 15.47
C VAL A 110 18.05 -1.63 15.95
N ASP A 111 17.54 -1.74 17.16
CA ASP A 111 17.10 -3.00 17.73
C ASP A 111 15.82 -3.53 17.03
N SER A 112 14.85 -2.66 16.74
CA SER A 112 13.63 -3.04 16.04
C SER A 112 13.92 -3.52 14.62
N TRP A 113 14.83 -2.84 13.91
CA TRP A 113 15.23 -3.21 12.55
C TRP A 113 16.01 -4.52 12.52
N ASN A 114 16.92 -4.75 13.48
CA ASN A 114 17.60 -6.04 13.61
C ASN A 114 16.60 -7.18 13.87
N MET A 115 15.62 -6.94 14.74
CA MET A 115 14.58 -7.93 15.05
C MET A 115 13.71 -8.23 13.82
N THR A 116 13.34 -7.23 13.05
CA THR A 116 12.55 -7.42 11.81
C THR A 116 13.37 -8.12 10.73
N ALA A 117 14.65 -7.77 10.60
CA ALA A 117 15.55 -8.33 9.60
C ALA A 117 15.99 -9.77 9.92
N GLU A 118 15.84 -10.26 11.14
CA GLU A 118 16.20 -11.63 11.51
C GLU A 118 15.21 -12.63 10.90
N GLY A 119 15.63 -13.37 9.89
CA GLY A 119 14.77 -14.28 9.12
C GLY A 119 14.07 -15.35 9.94
N SER A 120 14.71 -15.82 11.03
CA SER A 120 14.12 -16.82 11.93
C SER A 120 12.87 -16.33 12.68
N ASN A 121 12.62 -15.02 12.75
CA ASN A 121 11.39 -14.46 13.32
C ASN A 121 10.18 -14.61 12.37
N GLY A 122 10.40 -14.82 11.07
CA GLY A 122 9.35 -15.00 10.07
C GLY A 122 8.48 -13.77 9.87
N TRP A 123 8.99 -12.58 10.16
CA TRP A 123 8.21 -11.34 10.06
C TRP A 123 8.06 -10.87 8.61
N LYS A 124 6.86 -10.45 8.26
CA LYS A 124 6.47 -10.13 6.88
C LYS A 124 7.27 -8.98 6.26
N ASN A 125 7.71 -8.01 7.08
CA ASN A 125 8.45 -6.85 6.62
C ASN A 125 9.98 -7.06 6.62
N ASN A 126 10.44 -8.31 6.81
CA ASN A 126 11.85 -8.69 6.76
C ASN A 126 12.54 -8.22 5.46
N GLY A 127 11.90 -8.39 4.32
CA GLY A 127 12.42 -8.07 2.99
C GLY A 127 12.81 -6.59 2.79
N PHE A 128 12.22 -5.65 3.53
CA PHE A 128 12.59 -4.23 3.46
C PHE A 128 14.05 -3.96 3.87
N PHE A 129 14.67 -4.88 4.59
CA PHE A 129 16.07 -4.79 4.98
C PHE A 129 17.03 -5.47 3.99
N SER A 130 16.53 -6.05 2.91
CA SER A 130 17.34 -6.84 1.95
C SER A 130 18.48 -6.05 1.32
N LYS A 131 18.35 -4.74 1.20
CA LYS A 131 19.41 -3.85 0.70
C LYS A 131 20.46 -3.47 1.76
N VAL A 132 20.22 -3.75 3.06
CA VAL A 132 21.15 -3.39 4.14
C VAL A 132 22.29 -4.40 4.24
N GLU A 133 23.53 -3.92 4.45
CA GLU A 133 24.70 -4.77 4.62
C GLU A 133 24.53 -5.72 5.82
N GLY A 134 24.85 -6.99 5.62
CA GLY A 134 24.67 -8.04 6.63
C GLY A 134 23.35 -8.79 6.57
N TYR A 135 22.38 -8.37 5.75
CA TYR A 135 21.06 -9.02 5.64
C TYR A 135 21.18 -10.51 5.30
N ASP A 136 22.05 -10.90 4.35
CA ASP A 136 22.15 -12.28 3.89
C ASP A 136 22.67 -13.23 5.00
N ALA A 137 23.44 -12.71 5.94
CA ALA A 137 23.92 -13.47 7.10
C ALA A 137 22.79 -13.78 8.10
N LEU A 138 21.76 -12.91 8.16
CA LEU A 138 20.54 -13.12 8.96
C LEU A 138 19.49 -13.96 8.22
N ASN A 139 19.61 -14.03 6.90
CA ASN A 139 18.64 -14.65 5.99
C ASN A 139 19.34 -15.63 5.02
N PRO A 140 19.94 -16.71 5.53
CA PRO A 140 20.55 -17.70 4.65
C PRO A 140 19.48 -18.33 3.75
N PRO A 141 19.82 -18.65 2.49
CA PRO A 141 18.89 -19.30 1.57
C PRO A 141 18.28 -20.56 2.17
N THR A 142 16.97 -20.70 2.05
CA THR A 142 16.22 -21.87 2.52
C THR A 142 15.57 -22.59 1.35
N PRO A 143 15.44 -23.92 1.40
CA PRO A 143 14.66 -24.64 0.41
C PRO A 143 13.20 -24.15 0.45
N ASP A 144 12.60 -23.97 -0.73
CA ASP A 144 11.16 -23.72 -0.93
C ASP A 144 10.56 -22.52 -0.15
N GLY A 145 11.39 -21.49 0.16
CA GLY A 145 10.90 -20.29 0.85
C GLY A 145 10.52 -20.51 2.32
N ALA A 146 11.01 -21.58 2.95
CA ALA A 146 10.79 -21.84 4.37
C ALA A 146 11.42 -20.75 5.24
N THR A 147 10.83 -20.48 6.42
CA THR A 147 11.43 -19.57 7.40
C THR A 147 12.83 -20.02 7.77
N PRO A 148 13.87 -19.16 7.67
CA PRO A 148 15.24 -19.50 8.03
C PRO A 148 15.35 -19.95 9.49
N LYS A 149 16.27 -20.87 9.75
CA LYS A 149 16.63 -21.22 11.14
C LYS A 149 17.43 -20.07 11.76
N PRO A 150 17.39 -19.93 13.11
CA PRO A 150 18.23 -18.96 13.80
C PRO A 150 19.70 -19.11 13.44
N THR A 151 20.36 -18.01 13.11
CA THR A 151 21.79 -17.95 12.83
C THR A 151 22.59 -17.48 14.04
N ALA A 152 23.92 -17.61 14.02
CA ALA A 152 24.80 -17.05 15.04
C ALA A 152 24.84 -15.51 14.97
N VAL A 153 24.65 -14.94 13.77
CA VAL A 153 24.55 -13.49 13.56
C VAL A 153 23.16 -13.02 13.96
N LYS A 154 23.08 -11.94 14.75
CA LYS A 154 21.82 -11.39 15.28
C LYS A 154 21.57 -9.96 14.85
N THR A 155 22.52 -9.35 14.16
CA THR A 155 22.43 -7.94 13.79
C THR A 155 22.91 -7.72 12.35
N LEU A 156 22.30 -6.74 11.70
CA LEU A 156 22.75 -6.21 10.42
C LEU A 156 24.10 -5.50 10.62
N SER A 157 25.14 -5.91 9.92
CA SER A 157 26.47 -5.26 9.99
C SER A 157 26.45 -3.81 9.50
N GLY A 158 25.47 -3.47 8.65
CA GLY A 158 25.27 -2.13 8.13
C GLY A 158 24.55 -1.18 9.09
N LEU A 159 23.96 -1.64 10.20
CA LEU A 159 23.33 -0.77 11.19
C LEU A 159 24.31 -0.41 12.31
N LYS A 160 24.44 0.89 12.59
CA LYS A 160 25.32 1.36 13.65
C LYS A 160 24.70 2.51 14.42
N GLN A 161 24.47 2.33 15.71
CA GLN A 161 24.18 3.43 16.61
C GLN A 161 25.43 4.29 16.78
N ILE A 162 25.31 5.60 16.60
CA ILE A 162 26.39 6.57 16.75
C ILE A 162 26.31 7.23 18.13
N ASP A 163 25.11 7.70 18.48
CA ASP A 163 24.77 8.25 19.80
C ASP A 163 23.29 7.96 20.11
N ASP A 164 22.73 8.56 21.17
CA ASP A 164 21.35 8.29 21.59
C ASP A 164 20.30 8.75 20.56
N LEU A 165 20.63 9.70 19.70
CA LEU A 165 19.71 10.26 18.71
C LEU A 165 20.17 10.01 17.25
N THR A 166 21.32 9.40 17.05
CA THR A 166 21.91 9.26 15.72
C THR A 166 22.29 7.81 15.43
N PHE A 167 21.91 7.32 14.26
CA PHE A 167 22.37 6.03 13.76
C PHE A 167 22.65 6.10 12.26
N SER A 168 23.45 5.17 11.76
CA SER A 168 23.73 5.05 10.33
C SER A 168 23.31 3.70 9.78
N VAL A 169 22.98 3.71 8.49
CA VAL A 169 22.60 2.55 7.70
C VAL A 169 23.52 2.46 6.51
N LYS A 170 24.29 1.40 6.40
CA LYS A 170 25.11 1.09 5.22
C LYS A 170 24.40 0.07 4.36
N LEU A 171 24.22 0.39 3.09
CA LEU A 171 23.58 -0.46 2.10
C LEU A 171 24.63 -1.31 1.35
N LYS A 172 24.24 -2.45 0.82
CA LYS A 172 25.09 -3.34 0.00
C LYS A 172 25.59 -2.65 -1.27
N VAL A 173 24.72 -1.81 -1.85
CA VAL A 173 24.96 -1.03 -3.06
C VAL A 173 24.38 0.37 -2.88
N PRO A 174 24.81 1.38 -3.66
CA PRO A 174 24.17 2.69 -3.67
C PRO A 174 22.67 2.58 -3.92
N PHE A 175 21.88 3.36 -3.15
CA PHE A 175 20.43 3.46 -3.35
C PHE A 175 19.92 4.84 -2.94
N SER A 176 19.77 5.73 -3.91
CA SER A 176 19.39 7.13 -3.68
C SER A 176 17.95 7.30 -3.18
N GLN A 177 17.09 6.30 -3.38
CA GLN A 177 15.69 6.32 -2.95
C GLN A 177 15.50 5.83 -1.50
N PHE A 178 16.56 5.39 -0.81
CA PHE A 178 16.44 4.85 0.56
C PHE A 178 15.72 5.80 1.52
N GLY A 179 15.96 7.12 1.40
CA GLY A 179 15.25 8.11 2.22
C GLY A 179 13.73 8.05 2.09
N LEU A 180 13.21 7.71 0.89
CA LEU A 180 11.77 7.56 0.65
C LEU A 180 11.21 6.30 1.33
N THR A 181 11.98 5.24 1.45
CA THR A 181 11.52 4.00 2.10
C THR A 181 11.25 4.20 3.60
N LEU A 182 11.86 5.20 4.23
CA LEU A 182 11.75 5.47 5.66
C LEU A 182 10.37 6.00 6.10
N GLN A 183 9.45 6.22 5.17
CA GLN A 183 8.05 6.52 5.48
C GLN A 183 7.20 5.25 5.69
N TYR A 184 7.72 4.08 5.34
CA TYR A 184 7.01 2.83 5.53
C TYR A 184 6.95 2.44 7.02
N LEU A 185 5.74 2.15 7.54
CA LEU A 185 5.56 1.84 8.96
C LEU A 185 6.18 0.51 9.38
N GLY A 186 6.49 -0.39 8.46
CA GLY A 186 7.29 -1.57 8.73
C GLY A 186 8.70 -1.27 9.26
N LEU A 187 9.12 -0.01 9.20
CA LEU A 187 10.38 0.52 9.75
C LEU A 187 10.17 1.31 11.06
N ALA A 188 8.98 1.28 11.65
CA ALA A 188 8.70 1.97 12.91
C ALA A 188 9.49 1.36 14.08
N PRO A 189 9.80 2.14 15.13
CA PRO A 189 10.47 1.62 16.32
C PRO A 189 9.45 0.96 17.27
N LEU A 190 9.90 -0.04 18.03
CA LEU A 190 9.18 -0.59 19.16
C LEU A 190 9.94 -0.30 20.45
N PRO A 191 9.27 0.02 21.57
CA PRO A 191 9.94 0.16 22.87
C PRO A 191 10.50 -1.18 23.35
N GLU A 192 11.50 -1.15 24.21
CA GLU A 192 12.22 -2.35 24.67
C GLU A 192 11.30 -3.42 25.26
N GLU A 193 10.31 -3.03 26.05
CA GLU A 193 9.36 -3.97 26.65
C GLU A 193 8.54 -4.74 25.60
N VAL A 194 8.17 -4.09 24.49
CA VAL A 194 7.47 -4.72 23.37
C VAL A 194 8.41 -5.66 22.59
N ARG A 195 9.66 -5.24 22.36
CA ARG A 195 10.66 -6.10 21.69
C ARG A 195 10.97 -7.36 22.51
N LYS A 196 10.99 -7.26 23.84
CA LYS A 196 11.23 -8.42 24.74
C LYS A 196 10.07 -9.41 24.76
N ASN A 197 8.84 -8.96 24.56
CA ASN A 197 7.66 -9.82 24.58
C ASN A 197 6.58 -9.29 23.61
N PRO A 198 6.76 -9.40 22.28
CA PRO A 198 5.82 -8.88 21.29
C PRO A 198 4.40 -9.42 21.44
N ASP A 199 4.26 -10.68 21.84
CA ASP A 199 2.96 -11.33 22.01
C ASP A 199 2.10 -10.71 23.11
N ALA A 200 2.72 -10.22 24.19
CA ALA A 200 2.00 -9.54 25.26
C ALA A 200 1.36 -8.22 24.81
N TYR A 201 1.91 -7.60 23.75
CA TYR A 201 1.50 -6.29 23.27
C TYR A 201 0.72 -6.31 21.95
N LYS A 202 0.48 -7.49 21.37
CA LYS A 202 -0.20 -7.63 20.08
C LYS A 202 -1.61 -7.03 20.04
N ARG A 203 -2.29 -6.93 21.21
CA ARG A 203 -3.62 -6.33 21.37
C ARG A 203 -3.64 -5.06 22.21
N LYS A 204 -2.48 -4.56 22.58
CA LYS A 204 -2.29 -3.26 23.23
C LYS A 204 -0.96 -2.69 22.80
N PRO A 205 -0.78 -2.41 21.48
CA PRO A 205 0.48 -1.89 20.96
C PRO A 205 0.83 -0.57 21.63
N ILE A 206 2.13 -0.33 21.76
CA ILE A 206 2.70 0.93 22.24
C ILE A 206 3.52 1.51 21.11
N GLY A 207 3.08 2.62 20.57
CA GLY A 207 3.74 3.31 19.47
C GLY A 207 4.27 4.68 19.86
N ASN A 208 4.57 5.48 18.84
CA ASN A 208 5.07 6.85 18.92
C ASN A 208 4.22 7.82 18.08
N GLY A 209 3.05 7.37 17.62
CA GLY A 209 2.14 8.12 16.75
C GLY A 209 1.12 8.98 17.51
N PRO A 210 0.21 9.65 16.77
CA PRO A 210 -0.69 10.66 17.33
C PRO A 210 -1.80 10.12 18.21
N PHE A 211 -2.14 8.83 18.12
CA PHE A 211 -3.16 8.17 18.95
C PHE A 211 -2.57 6.98 19.68
N LYS A 212 -3.12 6.68 20.84
CA LYS A 212 -2.80 5.48 21.62
C LYS A 212 -4.06 4.64 21.85
N MET A 213 -3.87 3.39 22.17
CA MET A 213 -4.96 2.50 22.56
C MET A 213 -5.72 3.07 23.77
N ALA A 214 -7.06 3.13 23.69
CA ALA A 214 -7.90 3.45 24.85
C ALA A 214 -7.85 2.35 25.91
N GLY A 215 -7.53 1.12 25.51
CA GLY A 215 -7.37 -0.06 26.34
C GLY A 215 -6.88 -1.23 25.48
N ALA A 216 -6.71 -2.41 26.06
CA ALA A 216 -6.56 -3.62 25.26
C ALA A 216 -7.92 -3.96 24.61
N TRP A 217 -7.89 -4.52 23.37
CA TRP A 217 -9.11 -5.00 22.73
C TRP A 217 -9.11 -6.53 22.63
N ASN A 218 -10.29 -7.14 22.48
CA ASN A 218 -10.42 -8.54 22.16
C ASN A 218 -10.57 -8.74 20.65
N ALA A 219 -10.20 -9.93 20.15
CA ALA A 219 -10.45 -10.25 18.75
C ALA A 219 -11.96 -10.19 18.47
N GLY A 220 -12.33 -9.48 17.40
CA GLY A 220 -13.72 -9.25 17.02
C GLY A 220 -14.33 -7.95 17.52
N ASP A 221 -13.71 -7.29 18.51
CA ASP A 221 -14.18 -5.98 18.99
C ASP A 221 -13.67 -4.83 18.10
N ASP A 222 -14.34 -3.69 18.17
CA ASP A 222 -13.86 -2.44 17.59
C ASP A 222 -12.58 -1.96 18.27
N ILE A 223 -11.65 -1.38 17.50
CA ILE A 223 -10.42 -0.81 18.04
C ILE A 223 -10.65 0.66 18.37
N LYS A 224 -10.53 1.01 19.66
CA LYS A 224 -10.75 2.36 20.17
C LYS A 224 -9.43 3.02 20.52
N LEU A 225 -9.21 4.19 19.97
CA LEU A 225 -8.03 5.00 20.16
C LEU A 225 -8.40 6.35 20.80
N VAL A 226 -7.48 6.88 21.59
CA VAL A 226 -7.56 8.23 22.16
C VAL A 226 -6.34 9.02 21.71
N LYS A 227 -6.53 10.31 21.45
CA LYS A 227 -5.44 11.23 21.13
C LYS A 227 -4.35 11.18 22.18
N TRP A 228 -3.11 11.23 21.73
CA TRP A 228 -1.97 11.25 22.63
C TRP A 228 -1.26 12.62 22.59
N ASP A 229 -1.36 13.38 23.68
CA ASP A 229 -0.82 14.74 23.78
C ASP A 229 0.72 14.80 23.74
N GLY A 230 1.39 13.65 23.93
CA GLY A 230 2.85 13.55 23.82
C GLY A 230 3.38 13.51 22.38
N TYR A 231 2.51 13.39 21.37
CA TYR A 231 2.91 13.38 19.97
C TYR A 231 3.41 14.76 19.51
N LYS A 232 4.58 14.78 18.86
CA LYS A 232 5.26 16.00 18.40
C LYS A 232 5.55 16.00 16.89
N GLY A 233 4.81 15.24 16.12
CA GLY A 233 4.94 15.23 14.67
C GLY A 233 4.42 16.53 14.02
N PRO A 234 4.66 16.72 12.72
CA PRO A 234 4.34 17.97 12.02
C PRO A 234 2.84 18.21 11.86
N GLN A 235 2.02 17.19 11.99
CA GLN A 235 0.56 17.25 11.86
C GLN A 235 -0.09 16.75 13.15
N ILE A 236 -0.96 17.56 13.73
CA ILE A 236 -1.70 17.21 14.95
C ILE A 236 -3.16 16.93 14.55
N PRO A 237 -3.71 15.73 14.80
CA PRO A 237 -5.08 15.41 14.46
C PRO A 237 -6.08 16.24 15.25
N GLN A 238 -7.23 16.53 14.64
CA GLN A 238 -8.31 17.25 15.32
C GLN A 238 -9.21 16.33 16.13
N ALA A 239 -9.32 15.06 15.76
CA ALA A 239 -10.07 14.06 16.53
C ALA A 239 -9.46 13.85 17.92
N ASP A 240 -10.30 13.75 18.94
CA ASP A 240 -9.91 13.34 20.29
C ASP A 240 -9.96 11.82 20.44
N ASN A 241 -10.87 11.16 19.71
CA ASN A 241 -11.08 9.72 19.72
C ASN A 241 -11.33 9.19 18.30
N ILE A 242 -10.82 7.99 18.02
CA ILE A 242 -11.12 7.24 16.80
C ILE A 242 -11.60 5.85 17.19
N THR A 243 -12.67 5.40 16.54
CA THR A 243 -13.12 4.01 16.59
C THR A 243 -12.96 3.39 15.20
N TYR A 244 -12.13 2.35 15.07
CA TYR A 244 -12.07 1.52 13.87
C TYR A 244 -13.05 0.36 14.03
N LYS A 245 -14.07 0.32 13.16
CA LYS A 245 -15.11 -0.71 13.14
C LYS A 245 -14.88 -1.65 11.97
N PHE A 246 -14.67 -2.92 12.25
CA PHE A 246 -14.41 -3.93 11.23
C PHE A 246 -15.71 -4.51 10.70
N ILE A 247 -15.92 -4.40 9.39
CA ILE A 247 -17.12 -4.89 8.69
C ILE A 247 -16.66 -5.58 7.41
N ALA A 248 -16.65 -6.91 7.39
CA ALA A 248 -16.11 -7.70 6.27
C ALA A 248 -16.83 -7.45 4.94
N ASN A 249 -18.13 -7.15 4.97
CA ASN A 249 -18.92 -6.89 3.78
C ASN A 249 -19.05 -5.39 3.50
N GLY A 250 -18.54 -4.93 2.33
CA GLY A 250 -18.55 -3.53 1.95
C GLY A 250 -19.94 -2.93 1.77
N ASP A 251 -20.92 -3.69 1.26
CA ASP A 251 -22.30 -3.20 1.13
C ASP A 251 -22.95 -3.01 2.49
N THR A 252 -22.63 -3.86 3.46
CA THR A 252 -23.07 -3.69 4.86
C THR A 252 -22.46 -2.43 5.45
N ALA A 253 -21.14 -2.21 5.30
CA ALA A 253 -20.48 -1.00 5.78
C ALA A 253 -21.06 0.27 5.14
N TYR A 254 -21.34 0.23 3.85
CA TYR A 254 -21.98 1.32 3.14
C TYR A 254 -23.37 1.65 3.70
N ASN A 255 -24.20 0.64 3.97
CA ASN A 255 -25.53 0.83 4.55
C ASN A 255 -25.46 1.33 6.01
N GLU A 256 -24.47 0.88 6.80
CA GLU A 256 -24.21 1.41 8.16
C GLU A 256 -23.85 2.92 8.12
N PHE A 257 -23.10 3.35 7.09
CA PHE A 257 -22.84 4.77 6.88
C PHE A 257 -24.12 5.55 6.59
N LEU A 258 -24.97 5.06 5.65
CA LEU A 258 -26.24 5.72 5.34
C LEU A 258 -27.19 5.76 6.54
N ALA A 259 -27.09 4.80 7.45
CA ALA A 259 -27.83 4.79 8.72
C ALA A 259 -27.26 5.76 9.78
N GLY A 260 -26.11 6.41 9.52
CA GLY A 260 -25.47 7.37 10.42
C GLY A 260 -24.59 6.74 11.51
N ASN A 261 -24.25 5.45 11.39
CA ASN A 261 -23.44 4.70 12.36
C ASN A 261 -21.93 4.82 12.12
N LEU A 262 -21.53 5.41 10.99
CA LEU A 262 -20.15 5.58 10.57
C LEU A 262 -19.89 7.02 10.12
N ASP A 263 -18.67 7.49 10.32
CA ASP A 263 -18.24 8.81 9.85
C ASP A 263 -17.40 8.73 8.57
N PHE A 264 -16.81 7.55 8.27
CA PHE A 264 -16.00 7.34 7.06
C PHE A 264 -16.06 5.89 6.61
N VAL A 265 -16.20 5.66 5.29
CA VAL A 265 -16.27 4.35 4.67
C VAL A 265 -15.82 4.37 3.21
N ASP A 266 -15.19 3.28 2.75
CA ASP A 266 -14.93 3.05 1.34
C ASP A 266 -16.23 2.78 0.57
N VAL A 267 -16.33 3.28 -0.66
CA VAL A 267 -17.45 2.95 -1.57
C VAL A 267 -17.19 1.59 -2.22
N PRO A 268 -18.02 0.57 -1.95
CA PRO A 268 -17.84 -0.73 -2.55
C PRO A 268 -18.14 -0.71 -4.06
N PRO A 269 -17.56 -1.64 -4.87
CA PRO A 269 -17.75 -1.68 -6.32
C PRO A 269 -19.21 -1.68 -6.77
N THR A 270 -20.10 -2.29 -6.00
CA THR A 270 -21.55 -2.37 -6.26
C THR A 270 -22.24 -0.99 -6.19
N LYS A 271 -21.66 -0.04 -5.48
CA LYS A 271 -22.23 1.30 -5.21
C LYS A 271 -21.59 2.43 -6.02
N VAL A 272 -20.58 2.12 -6.85
CA VAL A 272 -19.86 3.11 -7.64
C VAL A 272 -20.76 3.97 -8.53
N LYS A 273 -21.89 3.45 -8.99
CA LYS A 273 -22.84 4.18 -9.85
C LYS A 273 -23.83 5.04 -9.06
N SER A 274 -24.06 4.77 -7.78
CA SER A 274 -25.13 5.40 -7.00
C SER A 274 -24.63 6.28 -5.85
N PHE A 275 -23.39 6.13 -5.37
CA PHE A 275 -22.93 6.77 -4.14
C PHE A 275 -23.09 8.29 -4.11
N LYS A 276 -22.97 8.97 -5.27
CA LYS A 276 -23.17 10.44 -5.35
C LYS A 276 -24.61 10.85 -5.16
N THR A 277 -25.55 9.98 -5.53
CA THR A 277 -26.99 10.19 -5.33
C THR A 277 -27.43 9.75 -3.94
N ASP A 278 -26.83 8.65 -3.42
CA ASP A 278 -27.18 8.09 -2.12
C ASP A 278 -26.70 8.99 -0.96
N ALA A 279 -25.55 9.67 -1.14
CA ALA A 279 -24.95 10.56 -0.15
C ALA A 279 -24.48 11.88 -0.80
N PRO A 280 -25.40 12.79 -1.20
CA PRO A 280 -25.04 14.06 -1.83
C PRO A 280 -24.11 14.87 -0.93
N ASP A 281 -23.02 15.43 -1.52
CA ASP A 281 -22.04 16.28 -0.83
C ASP A 281 -21.27 15.61 0.33
N GLN A 282 -21.42 14.29 0.51
CA GLN A 282 -20.75 13.51 1.54
C GLN A 282 -19.80 12.47 0.94
N TRP A 283 -19.09 12.83 -0.10
CA TRP A 283 -18.13 11.94 -0.75
C TRP A 283 -16.88 12.67 -1.19
N VAL A 284 -15.79 11.92 -1.25
CA VAL A 284 -14.52 12.35 -1.85
C VAL A 284 -13.96 11.22 -2.70
N THR A 285 -13.13 11.59 -3.68
CA THR A 285 -12.40 10.62 -4.51
C THR A 285 -10.91 10.92 -4.45
N SER A 286 -10.10 9.89 -4.65
CA SER A 286 -8.66 10.04 -4.86
C SER A 286 -8.24 9.26 -6.10
N ILE A 287 -7.18 9.72 -6.76
CA ILE A 287 -6.43 8.90 -7.69
C ILE A 287 -5.80 7.78 -6.85
N SER A 288 -5.87 6.56 -7.33
CA SER A 288 -5.19 5.43 -6.67
C SER A 288 -3.72 5.41 -7.06
N SER A 289 -2.89 5.08 -6.10
CA SER A 289 -1.48 4.73 -6.28
C SER A 289 -1.27 3.35 -6.92
N GLY A 290 -2.33 2.70 -7.43
CA GLY A 290 -2.28 1.36 -8.00
C GLY A 290 -2.44 1.35 -9.51
N ALA A 291 -1.59 0.58 -10.19
CA ALA A 291 -1.70 0.24 -11.60
C ALA A 291 -2.06 -1.24 -11.78
N ASN A 292 -2.88 -1.55 -12.77
CA ASN A 292 -3.37 -2.90 -13.02
C ASN A 292 -2.95 -3.37 -14.40
N TYR A 293 -2.57 -4.63 -14.48
CA TYR A 293 -1.90 -5.21 -15.64
C TYR A 293 -2.49 -6.55 -16.04
N LEU A 294 -2.28 -6.90 -17.30
CA LEU A 294 -2.37 -8.26 -17.80
C LEU A 294 -0.93 -8.80 -17.93
N VAL A 295 -0.61 -9.85 -17.19
CA VAL A 295 0.74 -10.43 -17.14
C VAL A 295 0.90 -11.42 -18.28
N ILE A 296 2.00 -11.29 -19.01
CA ILE A 296 2.40 -12.21 -20.07
C ILE A 296 3.53 -13.11 -19.54
N PRO A 297 3.35 -14.44 -19.49
CA PRO A 297 4.37 -15.34 -18.96
C PRO A 297 5.58 -15.42 -19.93
N ALA A 298 6.75 -14.93 -19.50
CA ALA A 298 7.95 -14.98 -20.32
C ALA A 298 8.51 -16.42 -20.54
N TRP A 299 8.08 -17.38 -19.71
CA TRP A 299 8.42 -18.81 -19.87
C TRP A 299 7.61 -19.51 -20.99
N ASP A 300 6.52 -18.91 -21.46
CA ASP A 300 5.71 -19.45 -22.54
C ASP A 300 6.27 -18.97 -23.89
N ALA A 301 6.85 -19.91 -24.64
CA ALA A 301 7.50 -19.64 -25.92
C ALA A 301 6.57 -18.97 -26.96
N ARG A 302 5.25 -19.12 -26.83
CA ARG A 302 4.26 -18.50 -27.72
C ARG A 302 4.35 -16.97 -27.68
N PHE A 303 4.72 -16.40 -26.50
CA PHE A 303 4.82 -14.96 -26.31
C PHE A 303 6.22 -14.38 -26.53
N LYS A 304 7.17 -15.15 -27.04
CA LYS A 304 8.57 -14.71 -27.20
C LYS A 304 8.72 -13.49 -28.12
N ASN A 305 7.88 -13.38 -29.17
CA ASN A 305 7.94 -12.26 -30.09
C ASN A 305 7.28 -11.01 -29.50
N PRO A 306 8.01 -9.88 -29.31
CA PRO A 306 7.43 -8.63 -28.77
C PRO A 306 6.25 -8.10 -29.61
N LYS A 307 6.27 -8.27 -30.94
CA LYS A 307 5.15 -7.82 -31.79
C LYS A 307 3.83 -8.50 -31.44
N LEU A 308 3.86 -9.78 -30.98
CA LEU A 308 2.67 -10.44 -30.50
C LEU A 308 2.14 -9.77 -29.21
N ARG A 309 3.03 -9.41 -28.30
CA ARG A 309 2.65 -8.73 -27.05
C ARG A 309 2.09 -7.33 -27.31
N HIS A 310 2.66 -6.61 -28.29
CA HIS A 310 2.13 -5.33 -28.77
C HIS A 310 0.75 -5.50 -29.40
N ALA A 311 0.57 -6.50 -30.26
CA ALA A 311 -0.72 -6.80 -30.89
C ALA A 311 -1.83 -7.08 -29.85
N ILE A 312 -1.51 -7.85 -28.80
CA ILE A 312 -2.46 -8.09 -27.70
C ILE A 312 -2.80 -6.78 -26.97
N SER A 313 -1.80 -5.92 -26.72
CA SER A 313 -2.00 -4.65 -26.05
C SER A 313 -2.88 -3.70 -26.85
N GLU A 314 -2.58 -3.52 -28.14
CA GLU A 314 -3.31 -2.62 -29.06
C GLU A 314 -4.73 -3.10 -29.39
N ALA A 315 -5.00 -4.40 -29.21
CA ALA A 315 -6.34 -4.98 -29.39
C ALA A 315 -7.29 -4.71 -28.21
N ILE A 316 -6.79 -4.16 -27.09
CA ILE A 316 -7.59 -3.90 -25.89
C ILE A 316 -8.07 -2.44 -25.89
N ASP A 317 -9.39 -2.25 -25.98
CA ASP A 317 -10.02 -0.95 -25.71
C ASP A 317 -10.03 -0.69 -24.21
N ARG A 318 -8.99 0.01 -23.76
CA ARG A 318 -8.80 0.34 -22.33
C ARG A 318 -9.89 1.25 -21.79
N LYS A 319 -10.44 2.13 -22.65
CA LYS A 319 -11.53 3.01 -22.21
C LYS A 319 -12.78 2.20 -21.90
N ALA A 320 -13.19 1.32 -22.82
CA ALA A 320 -14.33 0.44 -22.60
C ALA A 320 -14.10 -0.50 -21.40
N PHE A 321 -12.86 -0.95 -21.20
CA PHE A 321 -12.50 -1.79 -20.05
C PHE A 321 -12.52 -0.99 -18.74
N ALA A 322 -11.98 0.23 -18.70
CA ALA A 322 -12.02 1.11 -17.54
C ALA A 322 -13.47 1.49 -17.16
N ASP A 323 -14.32 1.76 -18.16
CA ASP A 323 -15.75 2.03 -17.94
C ASP A 323 -16.47 0.81 -17.31
N LEU A 324 -16.07 -0.42 -17.67
CA LEU A 324 -16.56 -1.65 -17.06
C LEU A 324 -16.07 -1.82 -15.62
N VAL A 325 -14.80 -1.52 -15.35
CA VAL A 325 -14.21 -1.57 -13.99
C VAL A 325 -14.91 -0.58 -13.07
N GLY A 326 -15.20 0.62 -13.57
CA GLY A 326 -15.76 1.75 -12.82
C GLY A 326 -14.72 2.42 -11.89
N LEU A 327 -14.83 3.71 -11.68
CA LEU A 327 -13.86 4.53 -10.93
C LEU A 327 -12.41 4.20 -11.32
N SER A 328 -12.14 4.23 -12.63
CA SER A 328 -10.83 3.92 -13.16
C SER A 328 -10.56 4.67 -14.44
N GLU A 329 -9.29 4.88 -14.73
CA GLU A 329 -8.82 5.53 -15.95
C GLU A 329 -7.97 4.55 -16.77
N PRO A 330 -8.00 4.65 -18.11
CA PRO A 330 -7.10 3.89 -18.97
C PRO A 330 -5.65 4.11 -18.57
N ALA A 331 -4.88 3.03 -18.39
CA ALA A 331 -3.46 3.15 -18.12
C ALA A 331 -2.70 3.65 -19.35
N LYS A 332 -1.77 4.58 -19.15
CA LYS A 332 -0.95 5.21 -20.18
C LYS A 332 0.55 4.92 -20.04
N GLY A 333 0.91 4.08 -19.09
CA GLY A 333 2.25 3.64 -18.76
C GLY A 333 2.22 2.54 -17.71
N LEU A 334 3.40 2.17 -17.19
CA LEU A 334 3.54 1.16 -16.16
C LEU A 334 3.35 1.70 -14.75
N VAL A 335 3.39 3.01 -14.59
CA VAL A 335 3.43 3.71 -13.30
C VAL A 335 2.10 4.44 -13.08
N ALA A 336 1.64 4.51 -11.84
CA ALA A 336 0.43 5.25 -11.49
C ALA A 336 0.63 6.77 -11.57
N PRO A 337 -0.44 7.56 -11.88
CA PRO A 337 -0.32 8.99 -12.15
C PRO A 337 0.13 9.87 -10.98
N ASP A 338 0.03 9.39 -9.75
CA ASP A 338 0.43 10.11 -8.54
C ASP A 338 1.93 10.00 -8.22
N MET A 339 2.68 9.20 -9.00
CA MET A 339 4.11 8.99 -8.77
C MET A 339 4.98 10.08 -9.35
N ALA A 340 6.03 10.47 -8.61
CA ALA A 340 7.10 11.27 -9.16
C ALA A 340 7.79 10.52 -10.31
N GLY A 341 7.86 11.15 -11.48
CA GLY A 341 8.40 10.53 -12.69
C GLY A 341 7.34 9.91 -13.61
N TYR A 342 6.05 9.92 -13.23
CA TYR A 342 4.98 9.55 -14.14
C TYR A 342 5.04 10.36 -15.45
N ARG A 343 4.79 9.68 -16.57
CA ARG A 343 4.70 10.30 -17.89
C ARG A 343 3.35 9.97 -18.52
N ASP A 344 2.61 11.01 -18.85
CA ASP A 344 1.38 10.83 -19.63
C ASP A 344 1.76 10.30 -21.02
N ASN A 345 1.07 9.23 -21.45
CA ASN A 345 1.33 8.55 -22.73
C ASN A 345 2.75 7.97 -22.90
N ALA A 346 3.37 7.44 -21.84
CA ALA A 346 4.63 6.70 -21.93
C ALA A 346 4.51 5.43 -22.81
N CYS A 347 3.33 4.79 -22.80
CA CYS A 347 3.07 3.54 -23.51
C CYS A 347 2.51 3.78 -24.91
N LYS A 348 3.36 3.73 -25.94
CA LYS A 348 2.96 3.86 -27.36
C LYS A 348 2.12 2.69 -27.91
N TYR A 349 2.01 1.58 -27.19
CA TYR A 349 1.21 0.40 -27.56
C TYR A 349 -0.06 0.27 -26.71
N CYS A 350 -0.39 1.30 -25.91
CA CYS A 350 -1.56 1.30 -25.05
C CYS A 350 -2.81 1.91 -25.70
N ASP A 351 -2.65 2.60 -26.80
CA ASP A 351 -3.77 3.10 -27.60
C ASP A 351 -4.45 1.96 -28.34
N PHE A 352 -5.79 1.97 -28.33
CA PHE A 352 -6.57 0.98 -29.04
C PHE A 352 -6.51 1.20 -30.55
N ASP A 353 -5.94 0.24 -31.28
CA ASP A 353 -5.91 0.21 -32.75
C ASP A 353 -6.01 -1.24 -33.27
N ALA A 354 -7.22 -1.66 -33.57
CA ALA A 354 -7.49 -3.02 -34.07
C ALA A 354 -6.81 -3.32 -35.42
N SER A 355 -6.56 -2.30 -36.25
CA SER A 355 -5.90 -2.47 -37.56
C SER A 355 -4.41 -2.70 -37.38
N LYS A 356 -3.77 -1.90 -36.56
CA LYS A 356 -2.36 -2.05 -36.18
C LYS A 356 -2.13 -3.37 -35.43
N ALA A 357 -3.01 -3.72 -34.48
CA ALA A 357 -2.97 -4.98 -33.75
C ALA A 357 -2.98 -6.20 -34.67
N LYS A 358 -3.84 -6.21 -35.72
CA LYS A 358 -3.86 -7.28 -36.73
C LYS A 358 -2.57 -7.34 -37.55
N ALA A 359 -2.02 -6.19 -37.94
CA ALA A 359 -0.76 -6.12 -38.68
C ALA A 359 0.41 -6.65 -37.84
N ASP A 360 0.51 -6.27 -36.57
CA ASP A 360 1.56 -6.74 -35.67
C ASP A 360 1.39 -8.24 -35.33
N LEU A 361 0.15 -8.74 -35.20
CA LEU A 361 -0.11 -10.17 -35.05
C LEU A 361 0.35 -10.97 -36.29
N ALA A 362 0.03 -10.48 -37.48
CA ALA A 362 0.48 -11.10 -38.73
C ALA A 362 2.00 -11.10 -38.87
N ALA A 363 2.66 -9.97 -38.52
CA ALA A 363 4.11 -9.84 -38.50
C ALA A 363 4.79 -10.73 -37.44
N ALA A 364 4.05 -11.08 -36.38
CA ALA A 364 4.50 -12.03 -35.36
C ALA A 364 4.34 -13.50 -35.79
N GLY A 365 3.65 -13.80 -36.88
CA GLY A 365 3.33 -15.14 -37.35
C GLY A 365 2.03 -15.74 -36.77
N GLY A 366 1.17 -14.89 -36.21
CA GLY A 366 -0.07 -15.31 -35.53
C GLY A 366 0.16 -15.80 -34.10
N PHE A 367 -0.92 -16.30 -33.47
CA PHE A 367 -0.85 -16.95 -32.15
C PHE A 367 -1.16 -18.44 -32.31
N PRO A 368 -0.28 -19.36 -31.90
CA PRO A 368 -0.49 -20.79 -32.06
C PRO A 368 -1.46 -21.33 -30.99
N GLY A 369 -2.55 -21.92 -31.42
CA GLY A 369 -3.51 -22.61 -30.56
C GLY A 369 -4.47 -21.67 -29.81
N VAL A 370 -4.87 -22.08 -28.61
CA VAL A 370 -5.85 -21.39 -27.77
C VAL A 370 -5.16 -20.54 -26.71
N LEU A 371 -5.50 -19.27 -26.65
CA LEU A 371 -5.03 -18.37 -25.59
C LEU A 371 -5.85 -18.59 -24.32
N ASN A 372 -5.18 -18.89 -23.22
CA ASN A 372 -5.83 -19.00 -21.92
C ASN A 372 -5.76 -17.66 -21.15
N ILE A 373 -6.86 -17.27 -20.50
CA ILE A 373 -6.89 -16.16 -19.54
C ILE A 373 -7.31 -16.72 -18.19
N ASN A 374 -6.40 -16.63 -17.22
CA ASN A 374 -6.64 -17.08 -15.86
C ASN A 374 -7.25 -15.94 -15.03
N TYR A 375 -8.27 -16.26 -14.23
CA TYR A 375 -8.92 -15.31 -13.34
C TYR A 375 -9.10 -15.88 -11.93
N ASN A 376 -9.11 -14.99 -10.93
CA ASN A 376 -9.34 -15.35 -9.54
C ASN A 376 -10.84 -15.56 -9.27
N THR A 377 -11.22 -16.78 -8.86
CA THR A 377 -12.60 -17.14 -8.53
C THR A 377 -13.13 -16.51 -7.25
N SER A 378 -12.23 -16.04 -6.36
CA SER A 378 -12.64 -15.29 -5.17
C SER A 378 -12.99 -13.81 -5.47
N SER A 379 -12.64 -13.32 -6.67
CA SER A 379 -13.02 -11.98 -7.12
C SER A 379 -14.41 -12.00 -7.75
N ALA A 380 -15.32 -11.16 -7.24
CA ALA A 380 -16.66 -11.03 -7.81
C ALA A 380 -16.67 -10.57 -9.29
N THR A 381 -15.61 -9.91 -9.75
CA THR A 381 -15.48 -9.38 -11.11
C THR A 381 -14.44 -10.15 -11.95
N GLY A 382 -13.73 -11.11 -11.37
CA GLY A 382 -12.61 -11.77 -12.03
C GLY A 382 -12.98 -12.41 -13.37
N GLN A 383 -14.07 -13.18 -13.40
CA GLN A 383 -14.58 -13.80 -14.63
C GLN A 383 -15.04 -12.74 -15.65
N ILE A 384 -15.78 -11.73 -15.21
CA ILE A 384 -16.30 -10.66 -16.07
C ILE A 384 -15.16 -9.94 -16.78
N PHE A 385 -14.09 -9.65 -16.08
CA PHE A 385 -12.91 -9.00 -16.65
C PHE A 385 -12.17 -9.90 -17.65
N ALA A 386 -12.03 -11.19 -17.32
CA ALA A 386 -11.42 -12.16 -18.24
C ALA A 386 -12.22 -12.27 -19.53
N GLU A 387 -13.54 -12.37 -19.44
CA GLU A 387 -14.44 -12.44 -20.60
C GLU A 387 -14.40 -11.15 -21.43
N ALA A 388 -14.37 -9.98 -20.80
CA ALA A 388 -14.27 -8.70 -21.50
C ALA A 388 -12.97 -8.61 -22.33
N ILE A 389 -11.81 -8.88 -21.72
CA ILE A 389 -10.53 -8.92 -22.44
C ILE A 389 -10.55 -9.99 -23.55
N GLY A 390 -10.99 -11.19 -23.24
CA GLY A 390 -11.04 -12.28 -24.23
C GLY A 390 -11.97 -11.99 -25.41
N ASN A 391 -13.09 -11.30 -25.19
CA ASN A 391 -13.99 -10.88 -26.28
C ASN A 391 -13.32 -9.84 -27.18
N MET A 392 -12.59 -8.87 -26.61
CA MET A 392 -11.81 -7.90 -27.39
C MET A 392 -10.75 -8.60 -28.26
N LEU A 393 -10.02 -9.58 -27.68
CA LEU A 393 -9.00 -10.35 -28.41
C LEU A 393 -9.61 -11.23 -29.51
N ARG A 394 -10.78 -11.85 -29.29
CA ARG A 394 -11.50 -12.58 -30.34
C ARG A 394 -11.94 -11.66 -31.47
N GLN A 395 -12.57 -10.55 -31.13
CA GLN A 395 -13.13 -9.61 -32.11
C GLN A 395 -12.04 -8.90 -32.92
N ASN A 396 -11.01 -8.44 -32.25
CA ASN A 396 -10.00 -7.58 -32.85
C ASN A 396 -8.84 -8.35 -33.50
N LEU A 397 -8.51 -9.56 -32.99
CA LEU A 397 -7.40 -10.38 -33.49
C LEU A 397 -7.82 -11.73 -34.06
N GLY A 398 -9.07 -12.15 -33.88
CA GLY A 398 -9.53 -13.47 -34.30
C GLY A 398 -8.98 -14.63 -33.46
N LEU A 399 -8.47 -14.37 -32.25
CA LEU A 399 -7.88 -15.41 -31.42
C LEU A 399 -8.94 -16.34 -30.83
N GLN A 400 -8.60 -17.63 -30.72
CA GLN A 400 -9.36 -18.54 -29.89
C GLN A 400 -8.98 -18.37 -28.44
N VAL A 401 -9.94 -18.08 -27.56
CA VAL A 401 -9.69 -17.77 -26.14
C VAL A 401 -10.49 -18.72 -25.26
N LYS A 402 -9.84 -19.27 -24.25
CA LYS A 402 -10.47 -20.00 -23.14
C LYS A 402 -10.24 -19.26 -21.82
N TYR A 403 -11.06 -19.54 -20.83
CA TYR A 403 -10.98 -18.95 -19.50
C TYR A 403 -10.79 -20.02 -18.45
N THR A 404 -9.91 -19.78 -17.48
CA THR A 404 -9.65 -20.73 -16.41
C THR A 404 -9.74 -20.02 -15.05
N GLY A 405 -10.81 -20.34 -14.31
CA GLY A 405 -10.98 -19.87 -12.94
C GLY A 405 -10.16 -20.70 -11.95
N LYS A 406 -9.43 -20.03 -11.06
CA LYS A 406 -8.60 -20.65 -10.02
C LYS A 406 -8.60 -19.76 -8.78
N GLN A 407 -8.27 -20.34 -7.61
CA GLN A 407 -7.99 -19.56 -6.42
C GLN A 407 -6.72 -18.72 -6.62
N SER A 408 -6.65 -17.55 -5.97
CA SER A 408 -5.50 -16.65 -6.08
C SER A 408 -4.17 -17.32 -5.70
N SER A 409 -4.19 -18.13 -4.65
CA SER A 409 -3.02 -18.91 -4.20
C SER A 409 -2.55 -19.93 -5.23
N GLU A 410 -3.50 -20.60 -5.93
CA GLU A 410 -3.16 -21.55 -6.98
C GLU A 410 -2.55 -20.85 -8.21
N ILE A 411 -3.12 -19.70 -8.61
CA ILE A 411 -2.55 -18.88 -9.69
C ILE A 411 -1.13 -18.47 -9.34
N GLY A 412 -0.91 -18.00 -8.09
CA GLY A 412 0.41 -17.63 -7.59
C GLY A 412 1.40 -18.79 -7.66
N ALA A 413 1.07 -19.93 -7.06
CA ALA A 413 1.95 -21.11 -7.04
C ALA A 413 2.31 -21.63 -8.43
N LEU A 414 1.35 -21.60 -9.38
CA LEU A 414 1.60 -21.98 -10.77
C LEU A 414 2.50 -20.97 -11.50
N ALA A 415 2.35 -19.68 -11.21
CA ALA A 415 3.19 -18.65 -11.78
C ALA A 415 4.63 -18.73 -11.23
N ASP A 416 4.80 -18.88 -9.92
CA ASP A 416 6.10 -19.01 -9.26
C ASP A 416 6.86 -20.24 -9.74
N SER A 417 6.16 -21.35 -9.95
CA SER A 417 6.74 -22.57 -10.55
C SER A 417 6.87 -22.52 -12.08
N ARG A 418 6.53 -21.38 -12.74
CA ARG A 418 6.55 -21.18 -14.20
C ARG A 418 5.72 -22.19 -14.98
N LYS A 419 4.61 -22.67 -14.41
CA LYS A 419 3.68 -23.64 -14.99
C LYS A 419 2.33 -23.05 -15.38
N LEU A 420 2.07 -21.77 -15.08
CA LEU A 420 0.83 -21.13 -15.45
C LEU A 420 0.76 -20.97 -16.98
N ASP A 421 -0.30 -21.53 -17.59
CA ASP A 421 -0.57 -21.39 -19.03
C ASP A 421 -1.36 -20.10 -19.30
N GLY A 422 -0.85 -19.24 -20.18
CA GLY A 422 -1.53 -18.04 -20.67
C GLY A 422 -1.49 -16.85 -19.72
N LEU A 423 -2.39 -15.90 -19.96
CA LEU A 423 -2.40 -14.59 -19.31
C LEU A 423 -3.04 -14.66 -17.92
N ARG A 424 -2.70 -13.70 -17.04
CA ARG A 424 -3.38 -13.48 -15.77
C ARG A 424 -3.44 -11.99 -15.42
N PHE A 425 -4.41 -11.62 -14.60
CA PHE A 425 -4.47 -10.28 -14.04
C PHE A 425 -3.50 -10.14 -12.86
N SER A 426 -2.94 -8.96 -12.70
CA SER A 426 -2.16 -8.53 -11.55
C SER A 426 -2.26 -7.03 -11.35
N GLY A 427 -1.76 -6.53 -10.24
CA GLY A 427 -1.65 -5.10 -9.95
C GLY A 427 -0.47 -4.82 -9.04
N TRP A 428 -0.09 -3.56 -8.97
CA TRP A 428 0.91 -3.06 -8.05
C TRP A 428 0.43 -1.74 -7.42
N GLY A 429 0.57 -1.63 -6.11
CA GLY A 429 0.44 -0.38 -5.38
C GLY A 429 1.79 -0.07 -4.74
N HIS A 430 2.23 1.17 -4.77
CA HIS A 430 3.55 1.50 -4.26
C HIS A 430 3.65 1.36 -2.73
N ASP A 431 4.82 0.95 -2.26
CA ASP A 431 5.21 0.93 -0.85
C ASP A 431 5.80 2.28 -0.42
N TYR A 432 6.41 3.01 -1.37
CA TYR A 432 6.90 4.38 -1.22
C TYR A 432 6.79 5.13 -2.56
N PRO A 433 6.60 6.46 -2.56
CA PRO A 433 6.23 7.22 -3.75
C PRO A 433 7.42 7.44 -4.70
N SER A 434 7.87 6.38 -5.33
CA SER A 434 8.94 6.38 -6.33
C SER A 434 8.56 5.54 -7.53
N ILE A 435 8.87 6.03 -8.74
CA ILE A 435 8.78 5.24 -9.97
C ILE A 435 9.65 3.97 -9.88
N GLU A 436 10.74 4.00 -9.13
CA GLU A 436 11.62 2.85 -8.86
C GLU A 436 10.85 1.69 -8.22
N ASP A 437 9.93 2.00 -7.29
CA ASP A 437 9.11 1.01 -6.59
C ASP A 437 8.12 0.26 -7.51
N TYR A 438 7.81 0.80 -8.67
CA TYR A 438 7.10 0.09 -9.74
C TYR A 438 8.03 -0.75 -10.60
N LEU A 439 9.24 -0.26 -10.87
CA LEU A 439 10.10 -0.86 -11.89
C LEU A 439 11.01 -1.96 -11.33
N THR A 440 11.64 -1.73 -10.19
CA THR A 440 12.59 -2.70 -9.63
C THR A 440 11.90 -4.00 -9.19
N PRO A 441 10.85 -3.99 -8.38
CA PRO A 441 10.21 -5.23 -7.95
C PRO A 441 9.63 -6.05 -9.10
N MET A 442 9.01 -5.40 -10.08
CA MET A 442 8.23 -6.08 -11.12
C MET A 442 9.02 -6.42 -12.38
N PHE A 443 10.09 -5.67 -12.72
CA PHE A 443 10.75 -5.81 -14.03
C PHE A 443 12.23 -6.16 -13.94
N LYS A 444 12.90 -5.93 -12.80
CA LYS A 444 14.27 -6.42 -12.61
C LYS A 444 14.30 -7.94 -12.67
N SER A 445 15.35 -8.51 -13.30
CA SER A 445 15.44 -9.95 -13.56
C SER A 445 15.27 -10.83 -12.31
N ASN A 446 15.67 -10.34 -11.13
CA ASN A 446 15.50 -10.98 -9.83
C ASN A 446 14.59 -10.19 -8.88
N GLY A 447 13.68 -9.37 -9.41
CA GLY A 447 12.70 -8.65 -8.63
C GLY A 447 11.74 -9.62 -7.94
N ASP A 448 11.39 -9.31 -6.69
CA ASP A 448 10.55 -10.15 -5.83
C ASP A 448 9.08 -10.22 -6.27
N ALA A 449 8.63 -9.24 -7.05
CA ALA A 449 7.33 -9.20 -7.71
C ALA A 449 7.42 -9.36 -9.24
N ASN A 450 8.47 -9.97 -9.76
CA ASN A 450 8.61 -10.22 -11.20
C ASN A 450 7.65 -11.34 -11.67
N PHE A 451 6.39 -11.00 -11.69
CA PHE A 451 5.29 -11.92 -11.98
C PHE A 451 5.30 -12.52 -13.38
N ALA A 452 5.99 -11.88 -14.31
CA ALA A 452 6.12 -12.34 -15.69
C ALA A 452 7.29 -13.32 -15.89
N GLY A 453 8.20 -13.44 -14.92
CA GLY A 453 9.48 -14.13 -15.11
C GLY A 453 10.36 -13.46 -16.17
N TYR A 454 10.20 -12.15 -16.34
CA TYR A 454 10.91 -11.34 -17.31
C TYR A 454 12.39 -11.18 -16.92
N SER A 455 13.28 -11.07 -17.91
CA SER A 455 14.70 -10.82 -17.70
C SER A 455 15.26 -10.02 -18.85
N ASN A 456 15.85 -8.86 -18.52
CA ASN A 456 16.55 -8.02 -19.49
C ASN A 456 17.75 -7.34 -18.82
N PRO A 457 19.00 -7.78 -19.12
CA PRO A 457 20.22 -7.20 -18.53
C PRO A 457 20.39 -5.69 -18.82
N ALA A 458 19.86 -5.18 -19.93
CA ALA A 458 19.95 -3.76 -20.24
C ALA A 458 19.05 -2.94 -19.31
N LEU A 459 17.84 -3.44 -19.00
CA LEU A 459 16.94 -2.85 -18.00
C LEU A 459 17.59 -2.89 -16.62
N ASP A 460 18.12 -4.04 -16.20
CA ASP A 460 18.79 -4.19 -14.90
C ASP A 460 19.94 -3.19 -14.72
N ALA A 461 20.73 -2.97 -15.79
CA ALA A 461 21.82 -2.01 -15.77
C ALA A 461 21.36 -0.56 -15.66
N VAL A 462 20.24 -0.20 -16.28
CA VAL A 462 19.65 1.14 -16.18
C VAL A 462 19.06 1.38 -14.80
N LEU A 463 18.35 0.40 -14.22
CA LEU A 463 17.85 0.47 -12.84
C LEU A 463 18.99 0.66 -11.85
N ALA A 464 20.07 -0.11 -11.96
CA ALA A 464 21.25 0.01 -11.10
C ALA A 464 21.92 1.41 -11.21
N LYS A 465 21.92 2.02 -12.40
CA LYS A 465 22.40 3.40 -12.57
C LYS A 465 21.46 4.42 -11.89
N GLY A 466 20.16 4.21 -11.96
CA GLY A 466 19.17 5.03 -11.27
C GLY A 466 19.35 4.95 -9.76
N ASP A 467 19.52 3.74 -9.23
CA ASP A 467 19.77 3.49 -7.80
C ASP A 467 21.04 4.21 -7.30
N ALA A 468 22.09 4.23 -8.12
CA ALA A 468 23.36 4.87 -7.78
C ALA A 468 23.40 6.39 -8.01
N GLN A 469 22.35 6.97 -8.61
CA GLN A 469 22.31 8.40 -8.94
C GLN A 469 21.88 9.24 -7.73
N PRO A 470 22.76 10.10 -7.14
CA PRO A 470 22.42 10.89 -5.97
C PRO A 470 21.42 12.02 -6.24
N ASP A 471 21.37 12.53 -7.48
CA ASP A 471 20.41 13.55 -7.88
C ASP A 471 19.06 12.91 -8.19
N PRO A 472 17.98 13.21 -7.44
CA PRO A 472 16.68 12.58 -7.63
C PRO A 472 16.06 12.80 -9.01
N GLU A 473 16.27 13.96 -9.62
CA GLU A 473 15.73 14.26 -10.95
C GLU A 473 16.45 13.46 -12.03
N GLN A 474 17.76 13.29 -11.90
CA GLN A 474 18.52 12.43 -12.81
C GLN A 474 18.20 10.94 -12.59
N ALA A 475 17.98 10.51 -11.35
CA ALA A 475 17.53 9.17 -11.05
C ALA A 475 16.17 8.87 -11.71
N ILE A 476 15.20 9.78 -11.61
CA ILE A 476 13.90 9.67 -12.27
C ILE A 476 14.06 9.48 -13.79
N LYS A 477 14.95 10.22 -14.44
CA LYS A 477 15.18 10.07 -15.89
C LYS A 477 15.73 8.69 -16.25
N LEU A 478 16.59 8.11 -15.41
CA LEU A 478 17.10 6.75 -15.61
C LEU A 478 15.99 5.72 -15.40
N TYR A 479 15.15 5.87 -14.40
CA TYR A 479 13.99 4.99 -14.21
C TYR A 479 12.98 5.12 -15.35
N GLN A 480 12.76 6.32 -15.91
CA GLN A 480 11.95 6.50 -17.12
C GLN A 480 12.54 5.78 -18.33
N GLN A 481 13.86 5.73 -18.48
CA GLN A 481 14.52 4.92 -19.53
C GLN A 481 14.30 3.41 -19.28
N ALA A 482 14.31 2.96 -18.02
CA ALA A 482 13.99 1.58 -17.70
C ALA A 482 12.50 1.27 -18.01
N GLU A 483 11.58 2.20 -17.74
CA GLU A 483 10.17 2.07 -18.15
C GLU A 483 10.03 1.94 -19.67
N ASP A 484 10.77 2.72 -20.45
CA ASP A 484 10.76 2.65 -21.92
C ASP A 484 11.20 1.25 -22.42
N ILE A 485 12.24 0.67 -21.82
CA ILE A 485 12.69 -0.70 -22.14
C ILE A 485 11.61 -1.72 -21.80
N ALA A 486 11.01 -1.61 -20.61
CA ALA A 486 9.96 -2.52 -20.18
C ALA A 486 8.70 -2.41 -21.05
N LEU A 487 8.32 -1.21 -21.49
CA LEU A 487 7.20 -0.98 -22.39
C LEU A 487 7.47 -1.48 -23.81
N GLU A 488 8.70 -1.42 -24.30
CA GLU A 488 9.08 -2.00 -25.58
C GLU A 488 9.01 -3.53 -25.53
N ASP A 489 9.47 -4.14 -24.45
CA ASP A 489 9.38 -5.59 -24.26
C ASP A 489 7.98 -6.08 -23.87
N MET A 490 7.16 -5.24 -23.25
CA MET A 490 5.76 -5.50 -22.86
C MET A 490 5.53 -6.83 -22.10
N PRO A 491 6.28 -7.15 -21.01
CA PRO A 491 5.99 -8.34 -20.21
C PRO A 491 4.71 -8.19 -19.37
N LEU A 492 4.33 -6.95 -19.08
CA LEU A 492 3.06 -6.56 -18.48
C LEU A 492 2.35 -5.59 -19.39
N ILE A 493 1.09 -5.87 -19.70
CA ILE A 493 0.24 -4.95 -20.47
C ILE A 493 -0.50 -4.06 -19.48
N PRO A 494 -0.25 -2.74 -19.47
CA PRO A 494 -1.02 -1.82 -18.65
C PRO A 494 -2.50 -1.83 -19.04
N LEU A 495 -3.41 -1.91 -18.09
CA LEU A 495 -4.85 -1.92 -18.35
C LEU A 495 -5.53 -0.65 -17.87
N TYR A 496 -5.46 -0.40 -16.57
CA TYR A 496 -6.12 0.75 -15.93
C TYR A 496 -5.44 1.13 -14.62
N THR A 497 -5.64 2.37 -14.21
CA THR A 497 -5.40 2.86 -12.86
C THR A 497 -6.73 3.04 -12.16
N LYS A 498 -6.85 2.58 -10.91
CA LYS A 498 -8.11 2.63 -10.17
C LYS A 498 -8.17 3.92 -9.36
N SER A 499 -9.31 4.57 -9.31
CA SER A 499 -9.62 5.61 -8.33
C SER A 499 -10.42 5.02 -7.18
N ASN A 500 -10.23 5.55 -5.98
CA ASN A 500 -11.03 5.18 -4.83
C ASN A 500 -12.06 6.27 -4.55
N ALA A 501 -13.22 5.87 -4.06
CA ALA A 501 -14.25 6.78 -3.55
C ALA A 501 -14.55 6.43 -2.10
N TYR A 502 -14.84 7.45 -1.32
CA TYR A 502 -15.14 7.34 0.10
C TYR A 502 -16.35 8.20 0.43
N LEU A 503 -17.17 7.72 1.36
CA LEU A 503 -18.21 8.55 1.97
C LEU A 503 -17.72 9.07 3.31
N HIS A 504 -18.13 10.29 3.66
CA HIS A 504 -17.84 10.89 4.95
C HIS A 504 -19.08 11.59 5.52
N SER A 505 -19.27 11.52 6.83
CA SER A 505 -20.38 12.20 7.51
C SER A 505 -20.26 13.73 7.40
N ALA A 506 -21.35 14.42 7.61
CA ALA A 506 -21.36 15.89 7.62
C ALA A 506 -20.51 16.50 8.75
N LYS A 507 -20.16 15.71 9.77
CA LYS A 507 -19.32 16.13 10.92
C LYS A 507 -17.87 16.34 10.55
N ILE A 508 -17.34 15.61 9.56
CA ILE A 508 -15.93 15.62 9.23
C ILE A 508 -15.70 16.00 7.76
N GLN A 509 -14.54 16.55 7.49
CA GLN A 509 -14.00 16.72 6.14
C GLN A 509 -12.69 15.95 6.07
N PRO A 510 -12.64 14.80 5.39
CA PRO A 510 -11.41 14.05 5.20
C PRO A 510 -10.37 14.89 4.46
N ARG A 511 -9.10 14.70 4.78
CA ARG A 511 -8.04 15.30 3.98
C ARG A 511 -7.93 14.58 2.64
N VAL A 512 -7.93 15.33 1.56
CA VAL A 512 -7.72 14.83 0.19
C VAL A 512 -6.42 15.40 -0.33
N SER A 513 -5.54 14.54 -0.80
CA SER A 513 -4.26 14.93 -1.39
C SER A 513 -4.01 14.13 -2.66
N LYS A 514 -3.45 14.78 -3.66
CA LYS A 514 -3.00 14.10 -4.89
C LYS A 514 -1.72 13.26 -4.69
N TYR A 515 -1.02 13.43 -3.57
CA TYR A 515 0.24 12.75 -3.28
C TYR A 515 0.12 11.59 -2.29
N VAL A 516 -0.87 11.67 -1.36
CA VAL A 516 -1.04 10.67 -0.30
C VAL A 516 -2.48 10.15 -0.19
N GLY A 517 -3.31 10.46 -1.19
CA GLY A 517 -4.69 9.99 -1.26
C GLY A 517 -5.62 10.66 -0.24
N VAL A 518 -6.62 9.90 0.23
CA VAL A 518 -7.63 10.35 1.19
C VAL A 518 -7.32 9.78 2.57
N SER A 519 -7.45 10.62 3.60
CA SER A 519 -7.25 10.19 4.98
C SER A 519 -8.31 10.76 5.92
N ALA A 520 -9.03 9.88 6.60
CA ALA A 520 -9.91 10.22 7.71
C ALA A 520 -9.10 10.60 8.96
N LEU A 521 -7.98 9.92 9.24
CA LEU A 521 -7.09 10.20 10.39
C LEU A 521 -6.73 11.70 10.53
N TRP A 522 -6.66 12.40 9.41
CA TRP A 522 -6.34 13.83 9.35
C TRP A 522 -7.55 14.68 8.96
N ALA A 523 -8.77 14.20 9.23
CA ALA A 523 -9.97 14.95 8.97
C ALA A 523 -10.05 16.21 9.84
N THR A 524 -10.70 17.24 9.29
CA THR A 524 -11.12 18.41 10.06
C THR A 524 -12.58 18.25 10.49
N PHE A 525 -12.92 18.73 11.67
CA PHE A 525 -14.29 18.73 12.18
C PHE A 525 -14.97 20.04 11.84
N LYS A 526 -16.21 19.93 11.34
CA LYS A 526 -17.09 21.07 10.99
C LYS A 526 -17.89 21.54 12.17
#